data_a98f0ce982293a80258ba7bc9aa0b1a8
#
_entry.id   a98f0ce982293a80258ba7bc9aa0b1a8
#
_cell.length_a   1.000
_cell.length_b   1.000
_cell.length_c   1.000
_cell.angle_alpha   90.00
_cell.angle_beta   90.00
_cell.angle_gamma   90.00
#
_symmetry.space_group_name_H-M   'P 1'
#
loop_
_entity.id
_entity.type
_entity.pdbx_description
1 polymer ?
#
loop_
_entity_poly.entity_id
_entity_poly.type
_entity_poly.pdbx_seq_one_letter_code
_entity_poly.pdbx_strand_id
1 'polypeptide(L)'
;FTYFILLLFFTTLISLLYLADRFGKAVSGLNEFIITAEHSQPDYDKIDFPDTELGEIGHKIVDNYKMLKKSKDQLNQEREKLLRHFHHSDEGICIFSADHKKIYANTHFIQYVNTILDEPTFDVDHIFQAPEFKEAEFFLQKNTPVNPQAKSIPIWQGKIAKNGKHFAVRLLIFYDNSYEITLNNVTSAEKNRLLKQEMTNNIAHELKTPVSSIRGYIETILEQEHLEPVKQKFFLERAYIQILRLSELIRDVALITKTEEASDLFEKETINIRTTIDEVTTDLEVSLQHNHIVVHNHIGPKVEIEGNHTLLYSIFRNLIDNAINYAGEN
;
A
#
# COMPACT_ATOMS: atom_id res chain seq x y z
N PHE A 1 33.97 68.36 -60.35
CA PHE A 1 34.52 67.04 -60.03
C PHE A 1 34.81 66.92 -58.53
N THR A 2 35.45 67.87 -57.92
CA THR A 2 35.79 67.90 -56.44
C THR A 2 34.54 67.85 -55.54
N TYR A 3 33.50 68.62 -55.85
CA TYR A 3 32.23 68.58 -55.08
C TYR A 3 31.53 67.21 -55.14
N PHE A 4 31.63 66.52 -56.23
CA PHE A 4 31.06 65.20 -56.39
C PHE A 4 31.79 64.14 -55.55
N ILE A 5 33.13 64.23 -55.52
CA ILE A 5 33.96 63.34 -54.69
C ILE A 5 33.70 63.62 -53.18
N LEU A 6 33.58 64.86 -52.81
CA LEU A 6 33.23 65.24 -51.43
C LEU A 6 31.84 64.72 -51.03
N LEU A 7 30.87 64.90 -51.91
CA LEU A 7 29.52 64.38 -51.63
C LEU A 7 29.53 62.86 -51.50
N LEU A 8 30.22 62.15 -52.38
CA LEU A 8 30.35 60.67 -52.28
C LEU A 8 31.05 60.24 -50.98
N PHE A 9 32.09 60.95 -50.55
CA PHE A 9 32.80 60.71 -49.33
C PHE A 9 31.88 60.90 -48.11
N PHE A 10 31.12 61.99 -48.05
CA PHE A 10 30.17 62.22 -46.96
C PHE A 10 29.04 61.21 -46.91
N THR A 11 28.49 60.83 -48.04
CA THR A 11 27.42 59.80 -48.09
C THR A 11 27.94 58.43 -47.65
N THR A 12 29.13 58.03 -48.07
CA THR A 12 29.74 56.75 -47.64
C THR A 12 30.11 56.79 -46.15
N LEU A 13 30.61 57.93 -45.66
CA LEU A 13 30.93 58.12 -44.21
C LEU A 13 29.65 58.02 -43.36
N ILE A 14 28.59 58.71 -43.76
CA ILE A 14 27.28 58.64 -43.06
C ILE A 14 26.73 57.22 -43.05
N SER A 15 26.78 56.52 -44.18
CA SER A 15 26.36 55.12 -44.31
C SER A 15 27.17 54.18 -43.42
N LEU A 16 28.49 54.40 -43.34
CA LEU A 16 29.39 53.62 -42.50
C LEU A 16 29.10 53.83 -41.01
N LEU A 17 28.89 55.10 -40.60
CA LEU A 17 28.52 55.45 -39.21
C LEU A 17 27.16 54.88 -38.83
N TYR A 18 26.17 54.90 -39.74
CA TYR A 18 24.87 54.30 -39.54
C TYR A 18 24.93 52.75 -39.37
N LEU A 19 25.72 52.07 -40.20
CA LEU A 19 25.97 50.64 -40.06
C LEU A 19 26.68 50.30 -38.77
N ALA A 20 27.72 51.07 -38.40
CA ALA A 20 28.49 50.87 -37.18
C ALA A 20 27.56 51.00 -35.89
N ASP A 21 26.67 52.01 -35.89
CA ASP A 21 25.71 52.20 -34.79
C ASP A 21 24.72 51.01 -34.69
N ARG A 22 24.18 50.53 -35.81
CA ARG A 22 23.29 49.40 -35.84
C ARG A 22 23.94 48.09 -35.41
N PHE A 23 25.17 47.82 -35.83
CA PHE A 23 25.94 46.66 -35.39
C PHE A 23 26.29 46.76 -33.93
N GLY A 24 26.71 47.94 -33.46
CA GLY A 24 27.09 48.21 -32.09
C GLY A 24 25.93 47.95 -31.12
N LYS A 25 24.73 48.40 -31.47
CA LYS A 25 23.52 48.18 -30.66
C LYS A 25 23.15 46.71 -30.50
N ALA A 26 23.20 45.93 -31.61
CA ALA A 26 22.88 44.50 -31.57
C ALA A 26 23.89 43.71 -30.71
N VAL A 27 25.19 44.02 -30.85
CA VAL A 27 26.24 43.38 -30.06
C VAL A 27 26.16 43.80 -28.56
N SER A 28 25.85 45.06 -28.28
CA SER A 28 25.64 45.55 -26.92
C SER A 28 24.46 44.89 -26.26
N GLY A 29 23.33 44.72 -26.95
CA GLY A 29 22.16 43.98 -26.46
C GLY A 29 22.47 42.53 -26.14
N LEU A 30 23.24 41.83 -27.01
CA LEU A 30 23.69 40.47 -26.71
C LEU A 30 24.62 40.39 -25.53
N ASN A 31 25.54 41.35 -25.39
CA ASN A 31 26.44 41.39 -24.25
C ASN A 31 25.68 41.67 -22.92
N GLU A 32 24.73 42.60 -22.93
CA GLU A 32 23.83 42.86 -21.81
C GLU A 32 23.01 41.61 -21.44
N PHE A 33 22.51 40.89 -22.41
CA PHE A 33 21.82 39.59 -22.21
C PHE A 33 22.74 38.59 -21.51
N ILE A 34 23.96 38.39 -21.99
CA ILE A 34 24.92 37.43 -21.39
C ILE A 34 25.19 37.77 -19.94
N ILE A 35 25.50 39.07 -19.66
CA ILE A 35 25.77 39.53 -18.29
C ILE A 35 24.56 39.36 -17.39
N THR A 36 23.37 39.68 -17.86
CA THR A 36 22.14 39.53 -17.07
C THR A 36 21.72 38.07 -16.94
N ALA A 37 21.99 37.20 -17.92
CA ALA A 37 21.71 35.76 -17.85
C ALA A 37 22.54 35.02 -16.79
N GLU A 38 23.75 35.50 -16.48
CA GLU A 38 24.60 35.01 -15.38
C GLU A 38 24.08 35.40 -13.98
N HIS A 39 23.37 36.54 -13.85
CA HIS A 39 22.84 37.05 -12.61
C HIS A 39 21.35 36.77 -12.46
N SER A 40 21.02 35.77 -11.76
CA SER A 40 19.80 35.16 -11.16
C SER A 40 18.37 35.57 -11.56
N GLN A 41 18.05 36.70 -12.15
CA GLN A 41 16.73 37.03 -12.73
C GLN A 41 16.85 38.13 -13.81
N PRO A 42 17.20 37.78 -15.05
CA PRO A 42 17.22 38.75 -16.12
C PRO A 42 15.78 39.11 -16.53
N ASP A 43 15.53 40.44 -16.56
CA ASP A 43 14.30 40.96 -17.18
C ASP A 43 14.49 40.95 -18.70
N TYR A 44 14.22 39.83 -19.31
CA TYR A 44 14.43 39.57 -20.73
C TYR A 44 13.62 40.51 -21.64
N ASP A 45 12.58 41.17 -21.13
CA ASP A 45 11.68 42.02 -21.92
C ASP A 45 12.24 43.45 -22.06
N LYS A 46 13.32 43.77 -21.34
CA LYS A 46 14.01 45.08 -21.43
C LYS A 46 15.15 45.13 -22.44
N ILE A 47 15.53 43.98 -22.98
CA ILE A 47 16.65 43.95 -23.95
C ILE A 47 16.10 44.28 -25.35
N ASP A 48 16.43 45.47 -25.83
CA ASP A 48 16.00 45.96 -27.15
C ASP A 48 17.05 45.64 -28.18
N PHE A 49 16.62 44.96 -29.27
CA PHE A 49 17.47 44.66 -30.39
C PHE A 49 17.02 45.49 -31.60
N PRO A 50 17.94 46.06 -32.38
CA PRO A 50 17.59 46.80 -33.60
C PRO A 50 16.95 45.92 -34.66
N ASP A 51 16.10 46.52 -35.47
CA ASP A 51 15.35 45.87 -36.57
C ASP A 51 16.32 45.56 -37.73
N THR A 52 17.20 44.55 -37.52
CA THR A 52 18.23 44.07 -38.43
C THR A 52 18.31 42.54 -38.35
N GLU A 53 18.92 41.90 -39.36
CA GLU A 53 19.18 40.46 -39.37
C GLU A 53 19.94 40.00 -38.09
N LEU A 54 20.88 40.82 -37.62
CA LEU A 54 21.63 40.58 -36.36
C LEU A 54 20.72 40.71 -35.12
N GLY A 55 19.80 41.67 -35.16
CA GLY A 55 18.80 41.82 -34.07
C GLY A 55 17.81 40.66 -34.04
N GLU A 56 17.37 40.15 -35.21
CA GLU A 56 16.54 38.91 -35.26
C GLU A 56 17.27 37.69 -34.70
N ILE A 57 18.57 37.56 -34.93
CA ILE A 57 19.42 36.53 -34.34
C ILE A 57 19.46 36.71 -32.81
N GLY A 58 19.62 37.95 -32.34
CA GLY A 58 19.54 38.26 -30.90
C GLY A 58 18.23 37.83 -30.25
N HIS A 59 17.10 38.18 -30.85
CA HIS A 59 15.77 37.74 -30.40
C HIS A 59 15.67 36.20 -30.34
N LYS A 60 16.07 35.50 -31.40
CA LYS A 60 16.05 34.02 -31.42
C LYS A 60 16.92 33.39 -30.33
N ILE A 61 18.09 33.99 -30.03
CA ILE A 61 18.98 33.52 -28.97
C ILE A 61 18.28 33.67 -27.62
N VAL A 62 17.69 34.85 -27.33
CA VAL A 62 16.96 35.12 -26.09
C VAL A 62 15.76 34.17 -25.92
N ASP A 63 14.98 33.99 -27.00
CA ASP A 63 13.82 33.10 -26.97
C ASP A 63 14.21 31.63 -26.73
N ASN A 64 15.24 31.15 -27.42
CA ASN A 64 15.77 29.80 -27.17
C ASN A 64 16.27 29.63 -25.75
N TYR A 65 16.96 30.63 -25.22
CA TYR A 65 17.41 30.57 -23.82
C TYR A 65 16.23 30.58 -22.83
N LYS A 66 15.20 31.41 -23.05
CA LYS A 66 13.95 31.40 -22.27
C LYS A 66 13.30 29.99 -22.28
N MET A 67 13.21 29.38 -23.45
CA MET A 67 12.65 28.03 -23.61
C MET A 67 13.49 26.98 -22.88
N LEU A 68 14.83 27.03 -23.04
CA LEU A 68 15.74 26.10 -22.33
C LEU A 68 15.64 26.25 -20.82
N LYS A 69 15.62 27.48 -20.31
CA LYS A 69 15.48 27.76 -18.88
C LYS A 69 14.16 27.24 -18.34
N LYS A 70 13.05 27.54 -19.04
CA LYS A 70 11.72 27.03 -18.66
C LYS A 70 11.67 25.50 -18.65
N SER A 71 12.25 24.85 -19.65
CA SER A 71 12.33 23.39 -19.73
C SER A 71 13.18 22.80 -18.58
N LYS A 72 14.31 23.43 -18.26
CA LYS A 72 15.15 23.05 -17.12
C LYS A 72 14.42 23.19 -15.79
N ASP A 73 13.69 24.29 -15.59
CA ASP A 73 12.93 24.53 -14.36
C ASP A 73 11.76 23.53 -14.24
N GLN A 74 11.08 23.22 -15.34
CA GLN A 74 10.06 22.17 -15.37
C GLN A 74 10.66 20.81 -15.02
N LEU A 75 11.78 20.43 -15.60
CA LEU A 75 12.45 19.16 -15.31
C LEU A 75 12.88 19.08 -13.85
N ASN A 76 13.40 20.18 -13.27
CA ASN A 76 13.75 20.22 -11.86
C ASN A 76 12.52 20.08 -10.96
N GLN A 77 11.40 20.73 -11.31
CA GLN A 77 10.14 20.57 -10.56
C GLN A 77 9.59 19.14 -10.63
N GLU A 78 9.63 18.50 -11.81
CA GLU A 78 9.23 17.10 -11.95
C GLU A 78 10.15 16.17 -11.15
N ARG A 79 11.46 16.38 -11.22
CA ARG A 79 12.44 15.65 -10.41
C ARG A 79 12.15 15.77 -8.92
N GLU A 80 11.89 16.99 -8.44
CA GLU A 80 11.57 17.22 -7.01
C GLU A 80 10.25 16.57 -6.61
N LYS A 81 9.24 16.54 -7.49
CA LYS A 81 7.98 15.83 -7.24
C LYS A 81 8.22 14.33 -7.10
N LEU A 82 9.00 13.74 -8.01
CA LEU A 82 9.35 12.32 -7.96
C LEU A 82 10.11 11.98 -6.68
N LEU A 83 11.14 12.78 -6.32
CA LEU A 83 11.90 12.56 -5.08
C LEU A 83 11.00 12.64 -3.84
N ARG A 84 10.08 13.61 -3.78
CA ARG A 84 9.10 13.71 -2.69
C ARG A 84 8.20 12.48 -2.63
N HIS A 85 7.75 11.97 -3.79
CA HIS A 85 6.94 10.76 -3.84
C HIS A 85 7.70 9.54 -3.29
N PHE A 86 8.96 9.36 -3.67
CA PHE A 86 9.81 8.30 -3.11
C PHE A 86 10.01 8.44 -1.59
N HIS A 87 10.20 9.67 -1.09
CA HIS A 87 10.37 9.89 0.34
C HIS A 87 9.12 9.60 1.17
N HIS A 88 7.91 9.80 0.61
CA HIS A 88 6.64 9.57 1.30
C HIS A 88 6.03 8.20 1.01
N SER A 89 6.72 7.37 0.24
CA SER A 89 6.29 5.98 0.02
C SER A 89 6.44 5.18 1.32
N ASP A 90 5.43 4.40 1.69
CA ASP A 90 5.49 3.45 2.81
C ASP A 90 6.41 2.25 2.48
N GLU A 91 6.75 2.06 1.23
CA GLU A 91 7.74 1.09 0.80
C GLU A 91 9.16 1.62 1.02
N GLY A 92 10.04 0.77 1.51
CA GLY A 92 11.47 1.04 1.56
C GLY A 92 12.08 0.86 0.17
N ILE A 93 12.61 1.93 -0.42
CA ILE A 93 13.17 1.90 -1.78
C ILE A 93 14.63 2.32 -1.74
N CYS A 94 15.48 1.50 -2.36
CA CYS A 94 16.90 1.82 -2.57
C CYS A 94 17.32 1.51 -4.00
N ILE A 95 18.03 2.44 -4.63
CA ILE A 95 18.62 2.29 -5.96
C ILE A 95 20.13 2.24 -5.81
N PHE A 96 20.72 1.23 -6.43
CA PHE A 96 22.17 1.00 -6.47
C PHE A 96 22.72 1.14 -7.87
N SER A 97 23.96 1.58 -7.98
CA SER A 97 24.74 1.49 -9.23
C SER A 97 25.14 0.05 -9.54
N ALA A 98 25.64 -0.18 -10.75
CA ALA A 98 26.22 -1.46 -11.16
C ALA A 98 27.36 -1.91 -10.23
N ASP A 99 28.07 -0.98 -9.59
CA ASP A 99 29.17 -1.24 -8.65
C ASP A 99 28.68 -1.43 -7.20
N HIS A 100 27.40 -1.69 -6.98
CA HIS A 100 26.75 -1.90 -5.68
C HIS A 100 26.81 -0.69 -4.73
N LYS A 101 27.03 0.54 -5.24
CA LYS A 101 27.01 1.76 -4.45
C LYS A 101 25.60 2.36 -4.44
N LYS A 102 25.18 2.79 -3.27
CA LYS A 102 23.90 3.47 -3.10
C LYS A 102 23.84 4.76 -3.91
N ILE A 103 22.90 4.86 -4.84
CA ILE A 103 22.55 6.09 -5.55
C ILE A 103 21.51 6.85 -4.74
N TYR A 104 20.50 6.15 -4.24
CA TYR A 104 19.38 6.71 -3.49
C TYR A 104 18.80 5.68 -2.52
N ALA A 105 18.40 6.13 -1.33
CA ALA A 105 17.60 5.33 -0.40
C ALA A 105 16.62 6.24 0.35
N ASN A 106 15.37 5.82 0.50
CA ASN A 106 14.42 6.53 1.35
C ASN A 106 14.55 6.11 2.82
N THR A 107 13.89 6.85 3.70
CA THR A 107 13.95 6.61 5.14
C THR A 107 13.42 5.23 5.53
N HIS A 108 12.33 4.76 4.90
CA HIS A 108 11.75 3.47 5.18
C HIS A 108 12.69 2.31 4.82
N PHE A 109 13.45 2.42 3.72
CA PHE A 109 14.43 1.41 3.37
C PHE A 109 15.48 1.24 4.47
N ILE A 110 16.04 2.36 4.94
CA ILE A 110 17.05 2.34 6.02
C ILE A 110 16.46 1.74 7.30
N GLN A 111 15.24 2.13 7.68
CA GLN A 111 14.56 1.58 8.86
C GLN A 111 14.29 0.08 8.75
N TYR A 112 13.88 -0.40 7.58
CA TYR A 112 13.60 -1.82 7.36
C TYR A 112 14.89 -2.63 7.35
N VAL A 113 15.95 -2.15 6.69
CA VAL A 113 17.28 -2.78 6.72
C VAL A 113 17.80 -2.85 8.15
N ASN A 114 17.72 -1.78 8.94
CA ASN A 114 18.10 -1.78 10.34
C ASN A 114 17.32 -2.83 11.17
N THR A 115 16.03 -3.00 10.86
CA THR A 115 15.22 -4.04 11.51
C THR A 115 15.63 -5.45 11.08
N ILE A 116 16.00 -5.64 9.82
CA ILE A 116 16.39 -6.95 9.27
C ILE A 116 17.79 -7.33 9.77
N LEU A 117 18.73 -6.40 9.76
CA LEU A 117 20.12 -6.65 10.19
C LEU A 117 20.27 -6.62 11.72
N ASP A 118 19.29 -6.09 12.45
CA ASP A 118 19.33 -5.90 13.91
C ASP A 118 20.47 -4.97 14.36
N GLU A 119 20.90 -4.07 13.46
CA GLU A 119 21.98 -3.12 13.68
C GLU A 119 21.60 -1.74 13.10
N PRO A 120 21.86 -0.64 13.81
CA PRO A 120 21.67 0.71 13.28
C PRO A 120 22.72 1.01 12.22
N THR A 121 22.38 0.92 10.94
CA THR A 121 23.27 1.29 9.85
C THR A 121 22.66 2.40 9.00
N PHE A 122 23.49 3.35 8.55
CA PHE A 122 23.15 4.29 7.50
C PHE A 122 23.81 3.92 6.17
N ASP A 123 24.78 2.99 6.23
CA ASP A 123 25.47 2.47 5.05
C ASP A 123 24.80 1.16 4.61
N VAL A 124 24.07 1.24 3.52
CA VAL A 124 23.34 0.11 2.95
C VAL A 124 24.13 -0.59 1.83
N ASP A 125 25.36 -0.12 1.54
CA ASP A 125 26.18 -0.71 0.47
C ASP A 125 26.60 -2.15 0.78
N HIS A 126 26.56 -2.55 2.05
CA HIS A 126 26.96 -3.88 2.51
C HIS A 126 25.79 -4.84 2.81
N ILE A 127 24.56 -4.52 2.39
CA ILE A 127 23.37 -5.35 2.69
C ILE A 127 23.50 -6.80 2.18
N PHE A 128 24.22 -7.01 1.08
CA PHE A 128 24.45 -8.35 0.50
C PHE A 128 25.38 -9.22 1.30
N GLN A 129 26.11 -8.69 2.28
CA GLN A 129 26.90 -9.49 3.21
C GLN A 129 25.99 -10.24 4.20
N ALA A 130 24.77 -9.76 4.41
CA ALA A 130 23.80 -10.39 5.30
C ALA A 130 23.18 -11.64 4.67
N PRO A 131 23.02 -12.72 5.46
CA PRO A 131 22.46 -13.99 4.98
C PRO A 131 21.05 -13.85 4.40
N GLU A 132 20.27 -12.88 4.88
CA GLU A 132 18.91 -12.59 4.45
C GLU A 132 18.81 -12.11 2.99
N PHE A 133 19.89 -11.52 2.44
CA PHE A 133 19.94 -11.00 1.07
C PHE A 133 20.73 -11.88 0.10
N LYS A 134 21.26 -13.03 0.51
CA LYS A 134 22.06 -13.92 -0.34
C LYS A 134 21.34 -14.40 -1.60
N GLU A 135 20.06 -14.68 -1.52
CA GLU A 135 19.26 -15.08 -2.70
C GLU A 135 19.14 -13.94 -3.72
N ALA A 136 18.95 -12.72 -3.23
CA ALA A 136 18.91 -11.51 -4.05
C ALA A 136 20.28 -11.25 -4.71
N GLU A 137 21.38 -11.43 -3.97
CA GLU A 137 22.75 -11.33 -4.48
C GLU A 137 23.00 -12.36 -5.59
N PHE A 138 22.66 -13.63 -5.36
CA PHE A 138 22.79 -14.68 -6.36
C PHE A 138 22.00 -14.37 -7.64
N PHE A 139 20.79 -13.83 -7.49
CA PHE A 139 19.98 -13.39 -8.64
C PHE A 139 20.67 -12.26 -9.41
N LEU A 140 21.25 -11.27 -8.73
CA LEU A 140 22.02 -10.18 -9.35
C LEU A 140 23.18 -10.73 -10.16
N GLN A 141 24.02 -11.57 -9.56
CA GLN A 141 25.19 -12.14 -10.22
C GLN A 141 24.85 -12.94 -11.47
N LYS A 142 23.71 -13.65 -11.45
CA LYS A 142 23.26 -14.48 -12.58
C LYS A 142 22.69 -13.64 -13.73
N ASN A 143 22.09 -12.48 -13.47
CA ASN A 143 21.36 -11.69 -14.45
C ASN A 143 22.06 -10.37 -14.84
N THR A 144 23.28 -10.16 -14.36
CA THR A 144 24.14 -9.02 -14.76
C THR A 144 25.30 -9.55 -15.61
N PRO A 145 25.62 -8.96 -16.79
CA PRO A 145 24.94 -7.80 -17.41
C PRO A 145 23.58 -8.14 -18.05
N VAL A 146 22.66 -7.18 -17.98
CA VAL A 146 21.34 -7.32 -18.62
C VAL A 146 21.49 -7.27 -20.14
N ASN A 147 20.85 -8.19 -20.84
CA ASN A 147 20.81 -8.17 -22.29
C ASN A 147 19.92 -6.98 -22.75
N PRO A 148 20.45 -5.97 -23.47
CA PRO A 148 19.66 -4.82 -23.94
C PRO A 148 18.51 -5.18 -24.90
N GLN A 149 18.55 -6.38 -25.50
CA GLN A 149 17.52 -6.89 -26.43
C GLN A 149 16.47 -7.74 -25.70
N ALA A 150 16.57 -7.93 -24.38
CA ALA A 150 15.61 -8.67 -23.62
C ALA A 150 14.23 -7.95 -23.64
N LYS A 151 13.16 -8.71 -23.86
CA LYS A 151 11.79 -8.18 -23.87
C LYS A 151 11.28 -7.74 -22.50
N SER A 152 11.95 -8.13 -21.43
CA SER A 152 11.53 -7.82 -20.04
C SER A 152 12.74 -7.58 -19.16
N ILE A 153 12.57 -6.68 -18.20
CA ILE A 153 13.53 -6.39 -17.14
C ILE A 153 13.56 -7.57 -16.17
N PRO A 154 14.75 -8.04 -15.74
CA PRO A 154 14.85 -9.10 -14.74
C PRO A 154 14.29 -8.64 -13.40
N ILE A 155 13.39 -9.44 -12.81
CA ILE A 155 12.74 -9.17 -11.52
C ILE A 155 12.88 -10.41 -10.66
N TRP A 156 13.29 -10.22 -9.41
CA TRP A 156 13.26 -11.25 -8.36
C TRP A 156 12.34 -10.78 -7.23
N GLN A 157 11.70 -11.74 -6.58
CA GLN A 157 10.86 -11.52 -5.41
C GLN A 157 11.14 -12.55 -4.36
N GLY A 158 11.28 -12.11 -3.12
CA GLY A 158 11.52 -12.95 -1.96
C GLY A 158 10.82 -12.43 -0.72
N LYS A 159 10.95 -13.18 0.37
CA LYS A 159 10.44 -12.79 1.69
C LYS A 159 11.53 -12.94 2.73
N ILE A 160 11.63 -11.98 3.63
CA ILE A 160 12.51 -12.02 4.79
C ILE A 160 11.65 -12.00 6.04
N ALA A 161 11.88 -12.96 6.94
CA ALA A 161 11.25 -12.99 8.25
C ALA A 161 12.33 -12.80 9.33
N LYS A 162 12.18 -11.76 10.16
CA LYS A 162 13.12 -11.43 11.22
C LYS A 162 12.41 -10.81 12.42
N ASN A 163 12.71 -11.31 13.62
CA ASN A 163 12.15 -10.76 14.88
C ASN A 163 10.63 -10.58 14.88
N GLY A 164 9.88 -11.55 14.28
CA GLY A 164 8.42 -11.51 14.18
C GLY A 164 7.88 -10.49 13.17
N LYS A 165 8.75 -9.85 12.40
CA LYS A 165 8.38 -8.99 11.26
C LYS A 165 8.61 -9.72 9.94
N HIS A 166 7.76 -9.43 8.96
CA HIS A 166 7.82 -10.02 7.63
C HIS A 166 7.96 -8.91 6.59
N PHE A 167 8.97 -9.05 5.73
CA PHE A 167 9.25 -8.11 4.65
C PHE A 167 9.14 -8.83 3.30
N ALA A 168 8.37 -8.27 2.39
CA ALA A 168 8.44 -8.65 0.98
C ALA A 168 9.58 -7.87 0.34
N VAL A 169 10.44 -8.57 -0.39
CA VAL A 169 11.60 -7.99 -1.09
C VAL A 169 11.37 -8.13 -2.57
N ARG A 170 11.55 -7.07 -3.32
CA ARG A 170 11.58 -7.08 -4.78
C ARG A 170 12.88 -6.44 -5.25
N LEU A 171 13.55 -7.11 -6.19
CA LEU A 171 14.75 -6.63 -6.84
C LEU A 171 14.49 -6.54 -8.34
N LEU A 172 14.85 -5.41 -8.93
CA LEU A 172 14.65 -5.11 -10.33
C LEU A 172 15.97 -4.58 -10.91
N ILE A 173 16.44 -5.14 -12.04
CA ILE A 173 17.72 -4.75 -12.65
C ILE A 173 17.43 -3.96 -13.93
N PHE A 174 17.94 -2.72 -14.00
CA PHE A 174 17.77 -1.85 -15.18
C PHE A 174 18.77 -2.20 -16.31
N TYR A 175 18.54 -1.65 -17.49
CA TYR A 175 19.38 -1.91 -18.66
C TYR A 175 20.82 -1.38 -18.54
N ASP A 176 21.05 -0.39 -17.68
CA ASP A 176 22.38 0.15 -17.34
C ASP A 176 23.09 -0.64 -16.25
N ASN A 177 22.53 -1.80 -15.85
CA ASN A 177 22.94 -2.65 -14.76
C ASN A 177 22.83 -2.02 -13.37
N SER A 178 22.26 -0.83 -13.24
CA SER A 178 21.80 -0.36 -11.95
C SER A 178 20.58 -1.20 -11.49
N TYR A 179 20.28 -1.22 -10.21
CA TYR A 179 19.18 -2.03 -9.72
C TYR A 179 18.46 -1.35 -8.56
N GLU A 180 17.19 -1.69 -8.43
CA GLU A 180 16.32 -1.23 -7.35
C GLU A 180 15.98 -2.39 -6.43
N ILE A 181 16.09 -2.15 -5.13
CA ILE A 181 15.55 -3.03 -4.09
C ILE A 181 14.40 -2.32 -3.41
N THR A 182 13.25 -2.97 -3.42
CA THR A 182 12.06 -2.52 -2.69
C THR A 182 11.79 -3.46 -1.52
N LEU A 183 11.61 -2.90 -0.33
CA LEU A 183 11.21 -3.61 0.89
C LEU A 183 9.82 -3.14 1.31
N ASN A 184 8.90 -4.08 1.48
CA ASN A 184 7.57 -3.78 1.98
C ASN A 184 7.29 -4.55 3.28
N ASN A 185 6.86 -3.85 4.32
CA ASN A 185 6.49 -4.49 5.58
C ASN A 185 5.10 -5.13 5.46
N VAL A 186 5.09 -6.44 5.30
CA VAL A 186 3.87 -7.25 5.15
C VAL A 186 3.48 -7.99 6.43
N THR A 187 3.99 -7.56 7.58
CA THR A 187 3.77 -8.24 8.86
C THR A 187 2.29 -8.38 9.21
N SER A 188 1.52 -7.29 9.07
CA SER A 188 0.08 -7.31 9.34
C SER A 188 -0.68 -8.20 8.36
N ALA A 189 -0.35 -8.13 7.08
CA ALA A 189 -0.96 -8.96 6.04
C ALA A 189 -0.65 -10.45 6.27
N GLU A 190 0.59 -10.79 6.63
CA GLU A 190 0.99 -12.17 6.90
C GLU A 190 0.36 -12.70 8.20
N LYS A 191 0.28 -11.91 9.26
CA LYS A 191 -0.45 -12.27 10.48
C LYS A 191 -1.93 -12.55 10.17
N ASN A 192 -2.58 -11.67 9.42
CA ASN A 192 -3.98 -11.87 9.03
C ASN A 192 -4.16 -13.13 8.18
N ARG A 193 -3.24 -13.40 7.26
CA ARG A 193 -3.25 -14.63 6.45
C ARG A 193 -3.14 -15.88 7.31
N LEU A 194 -2.22 -15.88 8.28
CA LEU A 194 -2.04 -17.00 9.21
C LEU A 194 -3.26 -17.20 10.09
N LEU A 195 -3.83 -16.13 10.64
CA LEU A 195 -5.07 -16.19 11.44
C LEU A 195 -6.23 -16.75 10.63
N LYS A 196 -6.40 -16.32 9.37
CA LYS A 196 -7.43 -16.89 8.47
C LYS A 196 -7.21 -18.37 8.20
N GLN A 197 -5.97 -18.78 8.01
CA GLN A 197 -5.64 -20.19 7.79
C GLN A 197 -5.92 -21.05 9.05
N GLU A 198 -5.53 -20.56 10.22
CA GLU A 198 -5.82 -21.20 11.51
C GLU A 198 -7.33 -21.31 11.74
N MET A 199 -8.06 -20.22 11.52
CA MET A 199 -9.52 -20.21 11.61
C MET A 199 -10.16 -21.24 10.68
N THR A 200 -9.73 -21.30 9.41
CA THR A 200 -10.25 -22.28 8.45
C THR A 200 -9.99 -23.72 8.92
N ASN A 201 -8.79 -24.00 9.44
CA ASN A 201 -8.44 -25.30 9.96
C ASN A 201 -9.29 -25.66 11.17
N ASN A 202 -9.52 -24.71 12.08
CA ASN A 202 -10.35 -24.90 13.28
C ASN A 202 -11.81 -25.16 12.90
N ILE A 203 -12.36 -24.39 11.96
CA ILE A 203 -13.72 -24.64 11.44
C ILE A 203 -13.83 -26.03 10.83
N ALA A 204 -12.89 -26.44 9.99
CA ALA A 204 -12.89 -27.77 9.40
C ALA A 204 -12.87 -28.88 10.46
N HIS A 205 -12.10 -28.69 11.53
CA HIS A 205 -12.03 -29.64 12.63
C HIS A 205 -13.34 -29.69 13.44
N GLU A 206 -13.92 -28.53 13.79
CA GLU A 206 -15.17 -28.40 14.51
C GLU A 206 -16.37 -28.94 13.72
N LEU A 207 -16.38 -28.86 12.40
CA LEU A 207 -17.40 -29.47 11.54
C LEU A 207 -17.25 -30.98 11.40
N LYS A 208 -16.00 -31.49 11.36
CA LYS A 208 -15.73 -32.93 11.21
C LYS A 208 -16.25 -33.76 12.37
N THR A 209 -16.14 -33.26 13.61
CA THR A 209 -16.53 -33.97 14.82
C THR A 209 -18.02 -34.33 14.85
N PRO A 210 -18.97 -33.37 14.72
CA PRO A 210 -20.40 -33.68 14.71
C PRO A 210 -20.77 -34.57 13.53
N VAL A 211 -20.21 -34.36 12.32
CA VAL A 211 -20.47 -35.19 11.15
C VAL A 211 -20.04 -36.64 11.40
N SER A 212 -18.85 -36.85 11.98
CA SER A 212 -18.38 -38.19 12.32
C SER A 212 -19.29 -38.88 13.37
N SER A 213 -19.75 -38.11 14.38
CA SER A 213 -20.68 -38.62 15.39
C SER A 213 -22.05 -39.01 14.79
N ILE A 214 -22.61 -38.13 13.96
CA ILE A 214 -23.89 -38.43 13.25
C ILE A 214 -23.72 -39.69 12.43
N ARG A 215 -22.66 -39.81 11.65
CA ARG A 215 -22.38 -41.00 10.84
C ARG A 215 -22.31 -42.24 11.71
N GLY A 216 -21.55 -42.22 12.82
CA GLY A 216 -21.43 -43.37 13.70
C GLY A 216 -22.76 -43.81 14.34
N TYR A 217 -23.64 -42.88 14.76
CA TYR A 217 -24.97 -43.19 15.26
C TYR A 217 -25.86 -43.82 14.19
N ILE A 218 -25.83 -43.32 12.96
CA ILE A 218 -26.60 -43.85 11.84
C ILE A 218 -26.05 -45.23 11.43
N GLU A 219 -24.73 -45.41 11.31
CA GLU A 219 -24.09 -46.69 11.01
C GLU A 219 -24.49 -47.74 12.03
N THR A 220 -24.47 -47.39 13.35
CA THR A 220 -24.91 -48.31 14.42
C THR A 220 -26.37 -48.75 14.26
N ILE A 221 -27.28 -47.85 13.83
CA ILE A 221 -28.68 -48.19 13.59
C ILE A 221 -28.83 -49.10 12.36
N LEU A 222 -28.04 -48.86 11.31
CA LEU A 222 -28.16 -49.61 10.05
C LEU A 222 -27.52 -50.99 10.10
N GLU A 223 -26.46 -51.18 10.89
CA GLU A 223 -25.70 -52.43 10.98
C GLU A 223 -26.30 -53.44 11.96
N GLN A 224 -27.16 -52.99 12.90
CA GLN A 224 -27.77 -53.86 13.90
C GLN A 224 -29.21 -54.20 13.53
N GLU A 225 -29.41 -55.37 12.89
CA GLU A 225 -30.76 -55.88 12.44
C GLU A 225 -31.81 -55.99 13.56
N HIS A 226 -31.39 -56.14 14.84
CA HIS A 226 -32.25 -56.29 16.00
C HIS A 226 -32.01 -55.26 17.12
N LEU A 227 -31.83 -53.98 16.74
CA LEU A 227 -31.66 -52.90 17.72
C LEU A 227 -32.99 -52.65 18.45
N GLU A 228 -32.96 -52.69 19.77
CA GLU A 228 -34.15 -52.36 20.60
C GLU A 228 -34.68 -50.95 20.26
N PRO A 229 -36.02 -50.76 20.14
CA PRO A 229 -36.59 -49.45 19.78
C PRO A 229 -36.15 -48.30 20.70
N VAL A 230 -35.88 -48.57 21.98
CA VAL A 230 -35.36 -47.55 22.93
C VAL A 230 -33.96 -47.10 22.56
N LYS A 231 -33.09 -48.04 22.16
CA LYS A 231 -31.71 -47.70 21.73
C LYS A 231 -31.70 -47.00 20.36
N GLN A 232 -32.56 -47.41 19.44
CA GLN A 232 -32.74 -46.76 18.17
C GLN A 232 -33.15 -45.29 18.35
N LYS A 233 -34.14 -45.04 19.21
CA LYS A 233 -34.59 -43.69 19.56
C LYS A 233 -33.45 -42.87 20.16
N PHE A 234 -32.68 -43.43 21.08
CA PHE A 234 -31.54 -42.79 21.71
C PHE A 234 -30.50 -42.36 20.69
N PHE A 235 -30.11 -43.21 19.74
CA PHE A 235 -29.14 -42.84 18.69
C PHE A 235 -29.68 -41.78 17.73
N LEU A 236 -30.95 -41.82 17.36
CA LEU A 236 -31.61 -40.79 16.55
C LEU A 236 -31.63 -39.44 17.27
N GLU A 237 -31.95 -39.40 18.58
CA GLU A 237 -31.92 -38.17 19.38
C GLU A 237 -30.52 -37.61 19.46
N ARG A 238 -29.49 -38.45 19.65
CA ARG A 238 -28.09 -38.03 19.66
C ARG A 238 -27.65 -37.49 18.31
N ALA A 239 -28.01 -38.13 17.22
CA ALA A 239 -27.73 -37.62 15.87
C ALA A 239 -28.40 -36.27 15.64
N TYR A 240 -29.66 -36.12 16.06
CA TYR A 240 -30.40 -34.86 15.93
C TYR A 240 -29.76 -33.72 16.70
N ILE A 241 -29.28 -33.93 17.94
CA ILE A 241 -28.55 -32.96 18.71
C ILE A 241 -27.26 -32.49 17.97
N GLN A 242 -26.54 -33.43 17.34
CA GLN A 242 -25.36 -33.07 16.57
C GLN A 242 -25.71 -32.28 15.31
N ILE A 243 -26.85 -32.54 14.66
CA ILE A 243 -27.33 -31.76 13.52
C ILE A 243 -27.66 -30.31 13.92
N LEU A 244 -28.30 -30.12 15.08
CA LEU A 244 -28.59 -28.79 15.59
C LEU A 244 -27.30 -28.02 15.85
N ARG A 245 -26.31 -28.65 16.53
CA ARG A 245 -25.00 -28.06 16.76
C ARG A 245 -24.28 -27.69 15.46
N LEU A 246 -24.33 -28.57 14.45
CA LEU A 246 -23.74 -28.31 13.13
C LEU A 246 -24.40 -27.10 12.45
N SER A 247 -25.74 -26.98 12.57
CA SER A 247 -26.48 -25.84 12.01
C SER A 247 -26.12 -24.52 12.67
N GLU A 248 -25.86 -24.51 13.97
CA GLU A 248 -25.36 -23.33 14.70
C GLU A 248 -23.94 -22.95 14.25
N LEU A 249 -23.01 -23.91 14.15
CA LEU A 249 -21.66 -23.66 13.67
C LEU A 249 -21.66 -23.08 12.25
N ILE A 250 -22.49 -23.58 11.34
CA ILE A 250 -22.63 -23.04 9.97
C ILE A 250 -23.12 -21.60 10.00
N ARG A 251 -24.09 -21.28 10.89
CA ARG A 251 -24.61 -19.92 11.04
C ARG A 251 -23.53 -18.97 11.54
N ASP A 252 -22.74 -19.39 12.52
CA ASP A 252 -21.66 -18.59 13.08
C ASP A 252 -20.56 -18.33 12.04
N VAL A 253 -20.16 -19.34 11.29
CA VAL A 253 -19.19 -19.19 10.17
C VAL A 253 -19.73 -18.24 9.12
N ALA A 254 -20.99 -18.35 8.73
CA ALA A 254 -21.62 -17.45 7.76
C ALA A 254 -21.64 -15.99 8.27
N LEU A 255 -21.90 -15.78 9.57
CA LEU A 255 -21.89 -14.47 10.19
C LEU A 255 -20.47 -13.86 10.17
N ILE A 256 -19.46 -14.64 10.54
CA ILE A 256 -18.06 -14.18 10.54
C ILE A 256 -17.64 -13.79 9.12
N THR A 257 -17.90 -14.67 8.13
CA THR A 257 -17.55 -14.39 6.72
C THR A 257 -18.23 -13.13 6.23
N LYS A 258 -19.53 -12.96 6.52
CA LYS A 258 -20.28 -11.76 6.13
C LYS A 258 -19.74 -10.49 6.79
N THR A 259 -19.31 -10.58 8.04
CA THR A 259 -18.75 -9.43 8.78
C THR A 259 -17.37 -9.03 8.25
N GLU A 260 -16.54 -10.00 7.83
CA GLU A 260 -15.22 -9.73 7.26
C GLU A 260 -15.27 -9.15 5.84
N GLU A 261 -16.15 -9.67 4.98
CA GLU A 261 -16.19 -9.30 3.55
C GLU A 261 -17.07 -8.09 3.26
N ALA A 262 -18.04 -7.81 4.12
CA ALA A 262 -19.12 -6.87 3.84
C ALA A 262 -19.47 -6.00 5.07
N SER A 263 -18.47 -5.56 5.82
CA SER A 263 -18.69 -4.68 6.99
C SER A 263 -19.51 -3.43 6.66
N ASP A 264 -19.38 -2.92 5.43
CA ASP A 264 -20.08 -1.72 4.96
C ASP A 264 -21.53 -1.99 4.49
N LEU A 265 -21.92 -3.28 4.36
CA LEU A 265 -23.28 -3.67 3.94
C LEU A 265 -24.22 -3.90 5.12
N PHE A 266 -23.75 -3.81 6.35
CA PHE A 266 -24.64 -3.88 7.52
C PHE A 266 -25.35 -2.53 7.70
N GLU A 267 -26.64 -2.55 7.51
CA GLU A 267 -27.47 -1.39 7.85
C GLU A 267 -27.33 -1.09 9.34
N LYS A 268 -27.01 0.16 9.66
CA LYS A 268 -26.93 0.65 11.03
C LYS A 268 -28.26 1.30 11.38
N GLU A 269 -28.79 0.92 12.52
CA GLU A 269 -30.02 1.47 13.08
C GLU A 269 -29.83 1.82 14.57
N THR A 270 -30.68 2.62 15.11
CA THR A 270 -30.67 2.93 16.55
C THR A 270 -31.31 1.77 17.31
N ILE A 271 -30.54 1.09 18.12
CA ILE A 271 -30.93 -0.14 18.84
C ILE A 271 -30.99 0.16 20.33
N ASN A 272 -32.09 -0.22 20.96
CA ASN A 272 -32.24 -0.15 22.40
C ASN A 272 -31.63 -1.41 23.04
N ILE A 273 -30.54 -1.23 23.80
CA ILE A 273 -29.78 -2.34 24.37
C ILE A 273 -30.62 -3.16 25.35
N ARG A 274 -31.49 -2.51 26.14
CA ARG A 274 -32.35 -3.19 27.11
C ARG A 274 -33.28 -4.18 26.42
N THR A 275 -33.96 -3.74 25.36
CA THR A 275 -34.90 -4.60 24.61
C THR A 275 -34.20 -5.77 23.97
N THR A 276 -33.00 -5.55 23.39
CA THR A 276 -32.23 -6.63 22.77
C THR A 276 -31.80 -7.69 23.79
N ILE A 277 -31.40 -7.27 25.02
CA ILE A 277 -31.04 -8.22 26.10
C ILE A 277 -32.30 -8.94 26.63
N ASP A 278 -33.43 -8.25 26.71
CA ASP A 278 -34.69 -8.88 27.14
C ASP A 278 -35.15 -9.94 26.08
N GLU A 279 -34.99 -9.68 24.78
CA GLU A 279 -35.22 -10.66 23.70
C GLU A 279 -34.30 -11.88 23.87
N VAL A 280 -32.99 -11.68 24.03
CA VAL A 280 -32.03 -12.79 24.24
C VAL A 280 -32.36 -13.61 25.46
N THR A 281 -32.72 -12.97 26.61
CA THR A 281 -33.07 -13.68 27.83
C THR A 281 -34.36 -14.48 27.68
N THR A 282 -35.33 -13.98 26.90
CA THR A 282 -36.57 -14.70 26.57
C THR A 282 -36.26 -15.94 25.73
N ASP A 283 -35.39 -15.82 24.70
CA ASP A 283 -35.00 -16.97 23.87
C ASP A 283 -34.20 -18.03 24.60
N LEU A 284 -33.47 -17.63 25.64
CA LEU A 284 -32.68 -18.54 26.49
C LEU A 284 -33.43 -18.99 27.74
N GLU A 285 -34.71 -18.64 27.92
CA GLU A 285 -35.50 -18.90 29.14
C GLU A 285 -35.46 -20.36 29.58
N VAL A 286 -35.60 -21.31 28.66
CA VAL A 286 -35.56 -22.74 28.98
C VAL A 286 -34.20 -23.16 29.54
N SER A 287 -33.11 -22.65 28.96
CA SER A 287 -31.76 -22.93 29.46
C SER A 287 -31.48 -22.29 30.79
N LEU A 288 -31.96 -21.06 31.00
CA LEU A 288 -31.86 -20.33 32.27
C LEU A 288 -32.60 -21.05 33.40
N GLN A 289 -33.85 -21.50 33.16
CA GLN A 289 -34.66 -22.25 34.11
C GLN A 289 -34.03 -23.61 34.47
N HIS A 290 -33.53 -24.34 33.46
CA HIS A 290 -32.87 -25.63 33.67
C HIS A 290 -31.63 -25.51 34.56
N ASN A 291 -30.86 -24.44 34.44
CA ASN A 291 -29.65 -24.19 35.21
C ASN A 291 -29.89 -23.33 36.48
N HIS A 292 -31.16 -23.04 36.81
CA HIS A 292 -31.56 -22.22 37.95
C HIS A 292 -30.94 -20.82 38.01
N ILE A 293 -30.69 -20.23 36.82
CA ILE A 293 -30.06 -18.91 36.67
C ILE A 293 -31.13 -17.83 36.51
N VAL A 294 -30.97 -16.71 37.21
CA VAL A 294 -31.85 -15.54 37.10
C VAL A 294 -31.02 -14.37 36.53
N VAL A 295 -31.52 -13.81 35.42
CA VAL A 295 -30.89 -12.64 34.81
C VAL A 295 -31.57 -11.37 35.30
N HIS A 296 -30.81 -10.42 35.83
CA HIS A 296 -31.28 -9.13 36.26
C HIS A 296 -30.80 -8.05 35.29
N ASN A 297 -31.72 -7.53 34.43
CA ASN A 297 -31.40 -6.46 33.50
C ASN A 297 -31.58 -5.08 34.18
N HIS A 298 -30.47 -4.46 34.60
CA HIS A 298 -30.44 -3.13 35.20
C HIS A 298 -30.18 -2.00 34.18
N ILE A 299 -30.20 -2.28 32.90
CA ILE A 299 -29.96 -1.27 31.85
C ILE A 299 -31.13 -0.29 31.78
N GLY A 300 -30.82 1.01 31.75
CA GLY A 300 -31.83 2.04 31.65
C GLY A 300 -32.63 1.96 30.33
N PRO A 301 -33.90 2.34 30.32
CA PRO A 301 -34.80 2.16 29.18
C PRO A 301 -34.43 3.04 27.94
N LYS A 302 -33.54 4.01 28.11
CA LYS A 302 -33.10 4.96 27.06
C LYS A 302 -31.66 4.73 26.61
N VAL A 303 -31.05 3.59 26.92
CA VAL A 303 -29.70 3.28 26.50
C VAL A 303 -29.77 2.73 25.09
N GLU A 304 -29.32 3.52 24.14
CA GLU A 304 -29.36 3.24 22.71
C GLU A 304 -27.95 3.29 22.09
N ILE A 305 -27.73 2.49 21.06
CA ILE A 305 -26.49 2.46 20.28
C ILE A 305 -26.83 2.38 18.80
N GLU A 306 -26.02 3.04 17.97
CA GLU A 306 -26.06 2.82 16.52
C GLU A 306 -25.31 1.55 16.16
N GLY A 307 -25.99 0.61 15.51
CA GLY A 307 -25.41 -0.67 15.15
C GLY A 307 -26.34 -1.52 14.31
N ASN A 308 -25.97 -2.77 14.11
CA ASN A 308 -26.83 -3.76 13.46
C ASN A 308 -27.43 -4.69 14.53
N HIS A 309 -28.76 -4.84 14.54
CA HIS A 309 -29.51 -5.61 15.53
C HIS A 309 -29.05 -7.07 15.58
N THR A 310 -28.88 -7.73 14.44
CA THR A 310 -28.46 -9.13 14.35
C THR A 310 -27.10 -9.37 14.99
N LEU A 311 -26.14 -8.46 14.79
CA LEU A 311 -24.80 -8.55 15.37
C LEU A 311 -24.82 -8.34 16.87
N LEU A 312 -25.55 -7.32 17.35
CA LEU A 312 -25.67 -7.06 18.80
C LEU A 312 -26.41 -8.18 19.52
N TYR A 313 -27.48 -8.67 18.94
CA TYR A 313 -28.20 -9.83 19.43
C TYR A 313 -27.27 -11.07 19.58
N SER A 314 -26.47 -11.35 18.53
CA SER A 314 -25.50 -12.46 18.55
C SER A 314 -24.43 -12.28 19.63
N ILE A 315 -23.92 -11.05 19.85
CA ILE A 315 -22.97 -10.75 20.91
C ILE A 315 -23.58 -11.05 22.28
N PHE A 316 -24.75 -10.51 22.59
CA PHE A 316 -25.39 -10.69 23.89
C PHE A 316 -25.80 -12.15 24.11
N ARG A 317 -26.31 -12.84 23.09
CA ARG A 317 -26.63 -14.25 23.17
C ARG A 317 -25.40 -15.08 23.51
N ASN A 318 -24.29 -14.89 22.82
CA ASN A 318 -23.04 -15.62 23.07
C ASN A 318 -22.50 -15.34 24.48
N LEU A 319 -22.59 -14.11 24.97
CA LEU A 319 -22.13 -13.76 26.31
C LEU A 319 -23.01 -14.41 27.40
N ILE A 320 -24.34 -14.37 27.25
CA ILE A 320 -25.29 -14.97 28.21
C ILE A 320 -25.21 -16.49 28.17
N ASP A 321 -25.11 -17.09 26.96
CA ASP A 321 -24.98 -18.54 26.81
C ASP A 321 -23.67 -19.06 27.44
N ASN A 322 -22.57 -18.34 27.23
CA ASN A 322 -21.30 -18.62 27.90
C ASN A 322 -21.45 -18.51 29.45
N ALA A 323 -22.13 -17.48 29.93
CA ALA A 323 -22.37 -17.34 31.37
C ALA A 323 -23.20 -18.50 31.94
N ILE A 324 -24.21 -18.98 31.18
CA ILE A 324 -25.02 -20.15 31.56
C ILE A 324 -24.14 -21.41 31.66
N ASN A 325 -23.27 -21.61 30.65
CA ASN A 325 -22.44 -22.81 30.55
C ASN A 325 -21.28 -22.85 31.58
N TYR A 326 -20.78 -21.68 31.99
CA TYR A 326 -19.63 -21.56 32.89
C TYR A 326 -19.98 -21.05 34.30
N ALA A 327 -21.18 -20.53 34.56
CA ALA A 327 -21.65 -20.23 35.87
C ALA A 327 -21.91 -21.60 36.55
N GLY A 328 -20.94 -22.08 37.34
CA GLY A 328 -21.14 -23.31 38.12
C GLY A 328 -22.39 -23.22 38.95
N GLU A 329 -22.94 -24.37 39.31
CA GLU A 329 -24.05 -24.51 40.28
C GLU A 329 -23.74 -23.77 41.57
N ASN A 330 -24.24 -22.54 41.72
CA ASN A 330 -24.36 -21.81 42.98
C ASN A 330 -25.56 -20.90 42.94
#